data_4351f27bb4d5e0c3e70f2d64743e85ea
#
_entry.id   4351f27bb4d5e0c3e70f2d64743e85ea
#
_cell.length_a   1.000
_cell.length_b   1.000
_cell.length_c   1.000
_cell.angle_alpha   90.00
_cell.angle_beta   90.00
_cell.angle_gamma   90.00
#
_symmetry.space_group_name_H-M   'P 1'
#
loop_
_entity.id
_entity.type
_entity.pdbx_description
1 polymer ?
#
loop_
_entity_poly.entity_id
_entity_poly.type
_entity_poly.pdbx_seq_one_letter_code
_entity_poly.pdbx_strand_id
1 'polypeptide(L)'
;MTTRRCVCPGSYDPVTNGHVDVISRASGLFDEVVVAILHNPAKHGTFGVDERTRFLEETLAHLPNVRVGAWADTLVVDVCREVEADSMVKGLRGGTDFAYELPMAHMNRHLTGVETLFLAAAPDLQHVSSSLIKEVVRYGGDVSGLVPGGVLAALHDRIR
;
A
#
# COMPACT_ATOMS: atom_id res chain seq x y z
N MET A 1 -20.14 18.45 8.42
CA MET A 1 -18.94 17.78 8.99
C MET A 1 -17.93 17.55 7.88
N THR A 2 -16.67 17.80 8.16
CA THR A 2 -15.61 17.54 7.17
C THR A 2 -15.34 16.05 7.12
N THR A 3 -15.32 15.44 5.94
CA THR A 3 -14.96 14.03 5.74
C THR A 3 -13.51 13.80 6.13
N ARG A 4 -13.26 12.90 7.06
CA ARG A 4 -11.90 12.49 7.43
C ARG A 4 -11.39 11.50 6.40
N ARG A 5 -10.50 11.95 5.55
CA ARG A 5 -9.95 11.13 4.44
C ARG A 5 -8.47 10.94 4.61
N CYS A 6 -7.98 9.73 4.36
CA CYS A 6 -6.55 9.46 4.30
C CYS A 6 -6.14 8.78 3.00
N VAL A 7 -4.86 8.88 2.68
CA VAL A 7 -4.23 8.15 1.59
C VAL A 7 -3.36 7.04 2.17
N CYS A 8 -3.49 5.84 1.64
CA CYS A 8 -2.58 4.73 1.89
C CYS A 8 -1.69 4.53 0.63
N PRO A 9 -0.50 5.17 0.57
CA PRO A 9 0.32 5.14 -0.63
C PRO A 9 1.23 3.91 -0.67
N GLY A 10 1.56 3.44 -1.86
CA GLY A 10 2.53 2.38 -2.07
C GLY A 10 2.66 1.98 -3.53
N SER A 11 3.62 1.11 -3.82
CA SER A 11 3.75 0.51 -5.15
C SER A 11 2.78 -0.64 -5.36
N TYR A 12 2.49 -1.39 -4.30
CA TYR A 12 1.60 -2.56 -4.32
C TYR A 12 1.92 -3.57 -5.44
N ASP A 13 3.17 -3.98 -5.52
CA ASP A 13 3.70 -4.85 -6.57
C ASP A 13 4.31 -6.16 -6.03
N PRO A 14 3.46 -7.09 -5.58
CA PRO A 14 2.02 -7.03 -5.44
C PRO A 14 1.55 -6.54 -4.06
N VAL A 15 0.24 -6.36 -3.90
CA VAL A 15 -0.39 -6.23 -2.59
C VAL A 15 -0.15 -7.50 -1.76
N THR A 16 0.11 -7.32 -0.46
CA THR A 16 0.30 -8.42 0.52
C THR A 16 -0.76 -8.36 1.61
N ASN A 17 -0.87 -9.42 2.42
CA ASN A 17 -1.76 -9.39 3.58
C ASN A 17 -1.35 -8.36 4.63
N GLY A 18 -0.06 -7.96 4.67
CA GLY A 18 0.40 -6.83 5.47
C GLY A 18 -0.21 -5.51 5.03
N HIS A 19 -0.30 -5.26 3.73
CA HIS A 19 -0.99 -4.08 3.19
C HIS A 19 -2.50 -4.12 3.49
N VAL A 20 -3.12 -5.28 3.29
CA VAL A 20 -4.57 -5.45 3.55
C VAL A 20 -4.90 -5.18 5.02
N ASP A 21 -4.08 -5.66 5.95
CA ASP A 21 -4.24 -5.40 7.38
C ASP A 21 -4.23 -3.90 7.71
N VAL A 22 -3.25 -3.17 7.22
CA VAL A 22 -3.13 -1.72 7.46
C VAL A 22 -4.30 -0.96 6.84
N ILE A 23 -4.67 -1.27 5.60
CA ILE A 23 -5.79 -0.60 4.90
C ILE A 23 -7.11 -0.89 5.62
N SER A 24 -7.34 -2.13 6.04
CA SER A 24 -8.56 -2.52 6.77
C SER A 24 -8.68 -1.79 8.10
N ARG A 25 -7.58 -1.64 8.83
CA ARG A 25 -7.60 -0.88 10.09
C ARG A 25 -7.77 0.62 9.85
N ALA A 26 -7.15 1.17 8.80
CA ALA A 26 -7.36 2.56 8.40
C ALA A 26 -8.83 2.83 8.04
N SER A 27 -9.50 1.88 7.37
CA SER A 27 -10.92 2.02 7.00
C SER A 27 -11.85 2.13 8.22
N GLY A 28 -11.44 1.60 9.37
CA GLY A 28 -12.15 1.77 10.64
C GLY A 28 -11.89 3.10 11.36
N LEU A 29 -10.86 3.84 10.94
CA LEU A 29 -10.45 5.11 11.57
C LEU A 29 -10.89 6.34 10.78
N PHE A 30 -11.10 6.20 9.48
CA PHE A 30 -11.41 7.27 8.54
C PHE A 30 -12.76 7.07 7.86
N ASP A 31 -13.39 8.15 7.47
CA ASP A 31 -14.66 8.10 6.74
C ASP A 31 -14.43 7.61 5.30
N GLU A 32 -13.25 7.90 4.73
CA GLU A 32 -12.83 7.43 3.41
C GLU A 32 -11.32 7.15 3.39
N VAL A 33 -10.94 6.05 2.75
CA VAL A 33 -9.54 5.66 2.52
C VAL A 33 -9.28 5.56 1.02
N VAL A 34 -8.26 6.27 0.56
CA VAL A 34 -7.78 6.18 -0.82
C VAL A 34 -6.50 5.37 -0.85
N VAL A 35 -6.55 4.19 -1.44
CA VAL A 35 -5.35 3.39 -1.71
C VAL A 35 -4.72 3.91 -2.99
N ALA A 36 -3.55 4.53 -2.87
CA ALA A 36 -2.88 5.19 -3.98
C ALA A 36 -1.69 4.36 -4.47
N ILE A 37 -1.83 3.78 -5.66
CA ILE A 37 -0.71 3.16 -6.35
C ILE A 37 0.14 4.28 -6.95
N LEU A 38 1.36 4.46 -6.43
CA LEU A 38 2.33 5.38 -6.98
C LEU A 38 3.32 4.59 -7.83
N HIS A 39 3.45 4.98 -9.09
CA HIS A 39 4.30 4.24 -10.01
C HIS A 39 5.12 5.17 -10.92
N ASN A 40 6.29 4.68 -11.31
CA ASN A 40 7.13 5.30 -12.32
C ASN A 40 6.99 4.50 -13.62
N PRO A 41 6.39 5.07 -14.71
CA PRO A 41 6.22 4.39 -15.99
C PRO A 41 7.52 3.91 -16.64
N ALA A 42 8.66 4.55 -16.29
CA ALA A 42 9.98 4.15 -16.78
C ALA A 42 10.53 2.89 -16.07
N LYS A 43 9.93 2.46 -14.96
CA LYS A 43 10.32 1.26 -14.22
C LYS A 43 9.33 0.14 -14.47
N HIS A 44 9.85 -1.01 -14.90
CA HIS A 44 9.04 -2.22 -15.03
C HIS A 44 8.91 -2.91 -13.67
N GLY A 45 7.67 -2.98 -13.17
CA GLY A 45 7.34 -3.81 -12.01
C GLY A 45 7.11 -5.28 -12.41
N THR A 46 6.87 -6.12 -11.42
CA THR A 46 6.48 -7.51 -11.65
C THR A 46 5.08 -7.59 -12.28
N PHE A 47 4.17 -6.75 -11.80
CA PHE A 47 2.82 -6.61 -12.31
C PHE A 47 2.61 -5.21 -12.90
N GLY A 48 1.86 -5.14 -13.98
CA GLY A 48 1.42 -3.86 -14.55
C GLY A 48 0.47 -3.11 -13.59
N VAL A 49 0.32 -1.81 -13.81
CA VAL A 49 -0.54 -0.96 -12.95
C VAL A 49 -1.99 -1.45 -12.93
N ASP A 50 -2.52 -1.87 -14.08
CA ASP A 50 -3.90 -2.37 -14.18
C ASP A 50 -4.08 -3.68 -13.39
N GLU A 51 -3.08 -4.55 -13.38
CA GLU A 51 -3.11 -5.78 -12.59
C GLU A 51 -3.06 -5.46 -11.09
N ARG A 52 -2.19 -4.54 -10.66
CA ARG A 52 -2.09 -4.11 -9.25
C ARG A 52 -3.39 -3.46 -8.78
N THR A 53 -4.00 -2.63 -9.61
CA THR A 53 -5.30 -2.00 -9.34
C THR A 53 -6.37 -3.07 -9.15
N ARG A 54 -6.47 -4.01 -10.08
CA ARG A 54 -7.43 -5.11 -10.00
C ARG A 54 -7.25 -5.96 -8.73
N PHE A 55 -6.02 -6.32 -8.39
CA PHE A 55 -5.76 -7.09 -7.16
C PHE A 55 -6.21 -6.38 -5.91
N LEU A 56 -5.98 -5.07 -5.84
CA LEU A 56 -6.44 -4.25 -4.72
C LEU A 56 -7.97 -4.13 -4.68
N GLU A 57 -8.60 -3.83 -5.81
CA GLU A 57 -10.06 -3.71 -5.90
C GLU A 57 -10.77 -5.01 -5.50
N GLU A 58 -10.31 -6.14 -6.03
CA GLU A 58 -10.87 -7.46 -5.69
C GLU A 58 -10.67 -7.79 -4.20
N THR A 59 -9.47 -7.53 -3.68
CA THR A 59 -9.14 -7.86 -2.28
C THR A 59 -9.89 -6.98 -1.28
N LEU A 60 -10.08 -5.70 -1.61
CA LEU A 60 -10.66 -4.69 -0.72
C LEU A 60 -12.17 -4.46 -0.96
N ALA A 61 -12.80 -5.23 -1.86
CA ALA A 61 -14.21 -5.07 -2.23
C ALA A 61 -15.20 -5.12 -1.05
N HIS A 62 -14.80 -5.75 0.05
CA HIS A 62 -15.60 -5.85 1.27
C HIS A 62 -15.56 -4.58 2.14
N LEU A 63 -14.71 -3.60 1.81
CA LEU A 63 -14.55 -2.34 2.54
C LEU A 63 -15.22 -1.19 1.74
N PRO A 64 -16.44 -0.78 2.09
CA PRO A 64 -17.26 0.12 1.26
C PRO A 64 -16.72 1.55 1.21
N ASN A 65 -15.89 1.96 2.18
CA ASN A 65 -15.28 3.28 2.26
C ASN A 65 -13.84 3.34 1.72
N VAL A 66 -13.40 2.28 1.05
CA VAL A 66 -12.06 2.20 0.43
C VAL A 66 -12.19 2.30 -1.08
N ARG A 67 -11.42 3.18 -1.69
CA ARG A 67 -11.28 3.27 -3.14
C ARG A 67 -9.83 3.17 -3.56
N VAL A 68 -9.58 2.65 -4.76
CA VAL A 68 -8.24 2.44 -5.33
C VAL A 68 -8.04 3.39 -6.49
N GLY A 69 -6.86 3.96 -6.60
CA GLY A 69 -6.43 4.77 -7.73
C GLY A 69 -4.94 4.61 -8.01
N ALA A 70 -4.52 5.04 -9.20
CA ALA A 70 -3.12 4.98 -9.61
C ALA A 70 -2.65 6.33 -10.14
N TRP A 71 -1.45 6.73 -9.75
CA TRP A 71 -0.83 8.00 -10.14
C TRP A 71 0.60 7.76 -10.60
N ALA A 72 0.95 8.36 -11.73
CA ALA A 72 2.27 8.25 -12.33
C ALA A 72 3.09 9.52 -12.11
N ASP A 73 4.37 9.37 -11.82
CA ASP A 73 5.36 10.47 -11.80
C ASP A 73 4.92 11.69 -10.99
N THR A 74 4.34 11.49 -9.82
CA THR A 74 3.82 12.56 -8.97
C THR A 74 4.27 12.39 -7.52
N LEU A 75 4.28 13.48 -6.79
CA LEU A 75 4.51 13.46 -5.36
C LEU A 75 3.25 12.96 -4.62
N VAL A 76 3.44 12.19 -3.55
CA VAL A 76 2.32 11.72 -2.73
C VAL A 76 1.49 12.87 -2.15
N VAL A 77 2.12 13.98 -1.83
CA VAL A 77 1.42 15.18 -1.32
C VAL A 77 0.50 15.82 -2.35
N ASP A 78 0.81 15.71 -3.64
CA ASP A 78 -0.06 16.19 -4.72
C ASP A 78 -1.27 15.26 -4.87
N VAL A 79 -1.08 13.96 -4.70
CA VAL A 79 -2.19 13.00 -4.62
C VAL A 79 -3.10 13.33 -3.43
N CYS A 80 -2.53 13.59 -2.25
CA CYS A 80 -3.31 13.97 -1.08
C CYS A 80 -4.15 15.23 -1.34
N ARG A 81 -3.56 16.22 -2.00
CA ARG A 81 -4.29 17.44 -2.37
C ARG A 81 -5.41 17.18 -3.37
N GLU A 82 -5.15 16.39 -4.41
CA GLU A 82 -6.14 16.04 -5.44
C GLU A 82 -7.35 15.32 -4.86
N VAL A 83 -7.11 14.39 -3.93
CA VAL A 83 -8.18 13.62 -3.28
C VAL A 83 -8.73 14.28 -2.02
N GLU A 84 -8.26 15.48 -1.68
CA GLU A 84 -8.68 16.24 -0.48
C GLU A 84 -8.44 15.46 0.82
N ALA A 85 -7.27 14.84 0.96
CA ALA A 85 -6.86 14.13 2.16
C ALA A 85 -5.87 14.94 3.00
N ASP A 86 -6.11 15.05 4.30
CA ASP A 86 -5.25 15.77 5.25
C ASP A 86 -4.12 14.91 5.81
N SER A 87 -4.22 13.62 5.63
CA SER A 87 -3.27 12.67 6.21
C SER A 87 -3.02 11.48 5.28
N MET A 88 -1.88 10.83 5.53
CA MET A 88 -1.61 9.52 4.96
C MET A 88 -1.37 8.51 6.07
N VAL A 89 -1.65 7.25 5.79
CA VAL A 89 -1.44 6.13 6.71
C VAL A 89 -0.44 5.18 6.11
N LYS A 90 0.56 4.82 6.89
CA LYS A 90 1.60 3.85 6.53
C LYS A 90 1.77 2.81 7.63
N GLY A 91 1.97 1.55 7.24
CA GLY A 91 2.32 0.50 8.17
C GLY A 91 3.80 0.55 8.55
N LEU A 92 4.12 0.17 9.78
CA LEU A 92 5.48 0.00 10.26
C LEU A 92 5.69 -1.43 10.73
N ARG A 93 6.70 -2.10 10.20
CA ARG A 93 7.10 -3.46 10.59
C ARG A 93 8.19 -3.46 11.67
N GLY A 94 8.92 -2.36 11.81
CA GLY A 94 9.97 -2.23 12.81
C GLY A 94 10.71 -0.90 12.71
N GLY A 95 11.75 -0.74 13.53
CA GLY A 95 12.51 0.50 13.65
C GLY A 95 13.20 0.93 12.34
N THR A 96 13.64 -0.03 11.51
CA THR A 96 14.24 0.27 10.19
C THR A 96 13.24 0.93 9.26
N ASP A 97 12.00 0.44 9.20
CA ASP A 97 10.94 1.10 8.43
C ASP A 97 10.71 2.53 8.93
N PHE A 98 10.64 2.72 10.23
CA PHE A 98 10.44 4.04 10.83
C PHE A 98 11.58 5.00 10.48
N ALA A 99 12.84 4.56 10.61
CA ALA A 99 14.00 5.37 10.26
C ALA A 99 13.99 5.80 8.79
N TYR A 100 13.52 4.95 7.89
CA TYR A 100 13.36 5.25 6.47
C TYR A 100 12.19 6.20 6.19
N GLU A 101 11.05 5.99 6.84
CA GLU A 101 9.81 6.74 6.61
C GLU A 101 9.81 8.14 7.26
N LEU A 102 10.52 8.32 8.37
CA LEU A 102 10.49 9.56 9.13
C LEU A 102 10.96 10.80 8.35
N PRO A 103 12.08 10.77 7.61
CA PRO A 103 12.48 11.92 6.77
C PRO A 103 11.45 12.28 5.71
N MET A 104 10.79 11.29 5.12
CA MET A 104 9.74 11.51 4.13
C MET A 104 8.50 12.13 4.77
N ALA A 105 8.11 11.68 5.97
CA ALA A 105 7.01 12.28 6.71
C ALA A 105 7.25 13.77 7.01
N HIS A 106 8.46 14.11 7.45
CA HIS A 106 8.85 15.50 7.67
C HIS A 106 8.83 16.33 6.39
N MET A 107 9.35 15.79 5.29
CA MET A 107 9.34 16.49 4.00
C MET A 107 7.92 16.71 3.49
N ASN A 108 7.07 15.72 3.56
CA ASN A 108 5.67 15.84 3.15
C ASN A 108 4.92 16.90 3.96
N ARG A 109 5.13 16.93 5.27
CA ARG A 109 4.57 17.96 6.14
C ARG A 109 5.09 19.36 5.79
N HIS A 110 6.38 19.49 5.51
CA HIS A 110 7.00 20.75 5.09
C HIS A 110 6.37 21.28 3.79
N LEU A 111 6.12 20.41 2.82
CA LEU A 111 5.60 20.78 1.50
C LEU A 111 4.14 21.25 1.53
N THR A 112 3.27 20.58 2.30
CA THR A 112 1.82 20.81 2.21
C THR A 112 1.09 20.78 3.55
N GLY A 113 1.76 20.47 4.66
CA GLY A 113 1.12 20.29 5.96
C GLY A 113 0.46 18.92 6.17
N VAL A 114 0.53 18.02 5.18
CA VAL A 114 -0.06 16.68 5.31
C VAL A 114 0.65 15.88 6.40
N GLU A 115 -0.12 15.23 7.26
CA GLU A 115 0.43 14.41 8.35
C GLU A 115 0.54 12.95 7.93
N THR A 116 1.56 12.26 8.47
CA THR A 116 1.73 10.81 8.31
C THR A 116 1.44 10.10 9.62
N LEU A 117 0.46 9.21 9.59
CA LEU A 117 0.13 8.35 10.71
C LEU A 117 0.71 6.96 10.46
N PHE A 118 1.39 6.42 11.46
CA PHE A 118 1.97 5.09 11.39
C PHE A 118 1.14 4.09 12.17
N LEU A 119 0.78 2.98 11.54
CA LEU A 119 0.13 1.84 12.17
C LEU A 119 1.15 0.70 12.32
N ALA A 120 1.31 0.19 13.54
CA ALA A 120 2.15 -0.98 13.76
C ALA A 120 1.59 -2.19 13.00
N ALA A 121 2.43 -2.88 12.23
CA ALA A 121 2.06 -4.11 11.54
C ALA A 121 1.60 -5.17 12.54
N ALA A 122 0.63 -6.00 12.13
CA ALA A 122 0.27 -7.17 12.92
C ALA A 122 1.50 -8.07 13.13
N PRO A 123 1.72 -8.62 14.35
CA PRO A 123 2.96 -9.36 14.66
C PRO A 123 3.26 -10.52 13.73
N ASP A 124 2.24 -11.22 13.28
CA ASP A 124 2.34 -12.35 12.33
C ASP A 124 2.61 -11.93 10.88
N LEU A 125 2.51 -10.63 10.57
CA LEU A 125 2.75 -10.06 9.25
C LEU A 125 3.98 -9.13 9.18
N GLN A 126 4.71 -8.98 10.28
CA GLN A 126 5.88 -8.09 10.34
C GLN A 126 6.98 -8.44 9.33
N HIS A 127 7.14 -9.70 8.99
CA HIS A 127 8.14 -10.18 8.03
C HIS A 127 7.68 -10.08 6.58
N VAL A 128 6.44 -9.68 6.32
CA VAL A 128 5.85 -9.69 4.98
C VAL A 128 6.16 -8.40 4.24
N SER A 129 6.82 -8.52 3.10
CA SER A 129 7.02 -7.43 2.13
C SER A 129 6.88 -7.96 0.71
N SER A 130 6.49 -7.10 -0.22
CA SER A 130 6.37 -7.50 -1.64
C SER A 130 7.69 -8.05 -2.20
N SER A 131 8.82 -7.45 -1.83
CA SER A 131 10.14 -7.91 -2.28
C SER A 131 10.48 -9.30 -1.76
N LEU A 132 10.26 -9.56 -0.47
CA LEU A 132 10.53 -10.87 0.13
C LEU A 132 9.58 -11.93 -0.41
N ILE A 133 8.30 -11.61 -0.60
CA ILE A 133 7.32 -12.51 -1.23
C ILE A 133 7.80 -12.95 -2.60
N LYS A 134 8.22 -12.02 -3.45
CA LYS A 134 8.71 -12.32 -4.81
C LYS A 134 9.97 -13.17 -4.78
N GLU A 135 10.87 -12.89 -3.87
CA GLU A 135 12.10 -13.68 -3.69
C GLU A 135 11.78 -15.13 -3.28
N VAL A 136 10.92 -15.31 -2.28
CA VAL A 136 10.53 -16.65 -1.80
C VAL A 136 9.86 -17.45 -2.92
N VAL A 137 8.95 -16.87 -3.68
CA VAL A 137 8.28 -17.55 -4.82
C VAL A 137 9.29 -17.92 -5.90
N ARG A 138 10.26 -17.05 -6.19
CA ARG A 138 11.31 -17.32 -7.19
C ARG A 138 12.11 -18.57 -6.89
N TYR A 139 12.32 -18.85 -5.61
CA TYR A 139 13.04 -20.05 -5.15
C TYR A 139 12.11 -21.22 -4.75
N GLY A 140 10.83 -21.16 -5.13
CA GLY A 140 9.88 -22.24 -4.93
C GLY A 140 9.28 -22.35 -3.52
N GLY A 141 9.45 -21.33 -2.69
CA GLY A 141 8.85 -21.28 -1.35
C GLY A 141 7.35 -20.98 -1.40
N ASP A 142 6.63 -21.45 -0.37
CA ASP A 142 5.20 -21.21 -0.22
C ASP A 142 4.93 -19.90 0.50
N VAL A 143 4.14 -19.03 -0.13
CA VAL A 143 3.69 -17.74 0.42
C VAL A 143 2.17 -17.70 0.64
N SER A 144 1.50 -18.85 0.62
CA SER A 144 0.07 -18.94 0.95
C SER A 144 -0.19 -18.39 2.35
N GLY A 145 -1.29 -17.66 2.50
CA GLY A 145 -1.62 -16.95 3.75
C GLY A 145 -0.87 -15.63 3.98
N LEU A 146 0.11 -15.28 3.12
CA LEU A 146 0.85 -14.02 3.19
C LEU A 146 0.41 -13.01 2.11
N VAL A 147 -0.27 -13.50 1.08
CA VAL A 147 -0.84 -12.70 0.00
C VAL A 147 -2.29 -13.11 -0.28
N PRO A 148 -3.12 -12.24 -0.86
CA PRO A 148 -4.45 -12.61 -1.33
C PRO A 148 -4.41 -13.76 -2.35
N GLY A 149 -5.46 -14.59 -2.39
CA GLY A 149 -5.48 -15.78 -3.23
C GLY A 149 -5.29 -15.52 -4.73
N GLY A 150 -5.90 -14.47 -5.27
CA GLY A 150 -5.70 -14.07 -6.67
C GLY A 150 -4.28 -13.63 -6.98
N VAL A 151 -3.61 -13.00 -6.01
CA VAL A 151 -2.20 -12.61 -6.11
C VAL A 151 -1.29 -13.85 -6.07
N LEU A 152 -1.60 -14.83 -5.22
CA LEU A 152 -0.82 -16.06 -5.13
C LEU A 152 -0.77 -16.79 -6.48
N ALA A 153 -1.92 -16.96 -7.14
CA ALA A 153 -2.00 -17.58 -8.45
C ALA A 153 -1.18 -16.82 -9.50
N ALA A 154 -1.31 -15.49 -9.54
CA ALA A 154 -0.59 -14.64 -10.48
C ALA A 154 0.94 -14.65 -10.25
N LEU A 155 1.40 -14.72 -9.00
CA LEU A 155 2.82 -14.86 -8.66
C LEU A 155 3.41 -16.17 -9.22
N HIS A 156 2.71 -17.28 -9.03
CA HIS A 156 3.15 -18.57 -9.55
C HIS A 156 3.24 -18.59 -11.08
N ASP A 157 2.32 -17.93 -11.77
CA ASP A 157 2.32 -17.82 -13.23
C ASP A 157 3.44 -16.91 -13.76
N ARG A 158 3.78 -15.85 -13.01
CA ARG A 158 4.70 -14.80 -13.45
C ARG A 158 6.17 -15.08 -13.12
N ILE A 159 6.45 -15.72 -11.99
CA ILE A 159 7.81 -15.81 -11.41
C ILE A 159 8.43 -17.22 -11.56
N ARG A 160 7.79 -18.15 -12.20
CA ARG A 160 8.36 -19.50 -12.47
C ARG A 160 9.49 -19.48 -13.48
#